data_cbdda5ce2df65a01745a7eef8bd14f38
#
_entry.id   cbdda5ce2df65a01745a7eef8bd14f38
#
_cell.length_a   1.000
_cell.length_b   1.000
_cell.length_c   1.000
_cell.angle_alpha   90.00
_cell.angle_beta   90.00
_cell.angle_gamma   90.00
#
_symmetry.space_group_name_H-M   'P 1'
#
loop_
_entity.id
_entity.type
_entity.pdbx_description
1 polymer ?
#
loop_
_entity_poly.entity_id
_entity_poly.type
_entity_poly.pdbx_seq_one_letter_code
_entity_poly.pdbx_strand_id
1 'polypeptide(L)'
;MNRYSFIPNAALSLCMLIGLGGCDKSAPNKQETKVVVEQEAVAETPTSDIFFYTSQHRADKYVPTEEKMGFGSHVQSINPSEFKDNKSLREVWVGPQIKHIAEGAFAGCSSLEKVHFQGEVAVINDEAFRDCSSLKNLRVDVYTIGLDAFRGCTSLETARFGEHIWWIRDGAFGDCRKLRSVLMGITMQKIEDGAFEGCTSIEEFSIPNDFKNRMFGLVPSASKWKKVYLLSTEYYAMPKNCTPQKGCTLYVPDAFLAQYQADADWMQFGSIEPLSKSKYFTAEGFWK
;
A
#
# COMPACT_ATOMS: atom_id res chain seq x y z
N MET A 1 3.89 34.67 5.72
CA MET A 1 2.90 34.87 4.64
C MET A 1 3.35 34.02 3.45
N ASN A 2 2.89 32.78 3.35
CA ASN A 2 3.06 31.96 2.15
C ASN A 2 1.73 31.25 1.89
N ARG A 3 1.10 31.71 0.81
CA ARG A 3 -0.17 31.14 0.32
C ARG A 3 0.15 29.91 -0.53
N TYR A 4 -0.20 28.74 -0.05
CA TYR A 4 -0.34 27.57 -0.92
C TYR A 4 -1.76 27.56 -1.47
N SER A 5 -1.89 27.88 -2.76
CA SER A 5 -3.14 27.73 -3.48
C SER A 5 -3.31 26.25 -3.87
N PHE A 6 -4.31 25.60 -3.31
CA PHE A 6 -4.82 24.31 -3.74
C PHE A 6 -5.47 24.45 -5.13
N ILE A 7 -5.03 23.67 -6.08
CA ILE A 7 -5.74 23.44 -7.35
C ILE A 7 -6.31 22.03 -7.26
N PRO A 8 -7.62 21.86 -7.22
CA PRO A 8 -8.22 20.53 -7.33
C PRO A 8 -8.24 20.14 -8.81
N ASN A 9 -7.49 19.13 -9.20
CA ASN A 9 -7.65 18.51 -10.52
C ASN A 9 -8.89 17.61 -10.49
N ALA A 10 -9.92 18.05 -11.17
CA ALA A 10 -11.10 17.25 -11.45
C ALA A 10 -10.73 16.09 -12.38
N ALA A 11 -11.08 14.88 -11.98
CA ALA A 11 -11.02 13.70 -12.82
C ALA A 11 -11.97 13.89 -14.02
N LEU A 12 -11.42 14.03 -15.20
CA LEU A 12 -12.17 13.99 -16.46
C LEU A 12 -12.53 12.53 -16.77
N SER A 13 -13.77 12.18 -16.46
CA SER A 13 -14.43 10.99 -16.98
C SER A 13 -14.71 11.20 -18.48
N LEU A 14 -13.94 10.56 -19.34
CA LEU A 14 -14.19 10.56 -20.77
C LEU A 14 -15.10 9.39 -21.15
N CYS A 15 -16.41 9.60 -21.08
CA CYS A 15 -17.38 8.76 -21.77
C CYS A 15 -17.36 9.08 -23.27
N MET A 16 -16.74 8.23 -24.08
CA MET A 16 -17.01 8.22 -25.52
C MET A 16 -18.17 7.28 -25.82
N LEU A 17 -19.33 7.87 -26.10
CA LEU A 17 -20.41 7.26 -26.87
C LEU A 17 -19.97 7.14 -28.32
N ILE A 18 -19.92 5.92 -28.85
CA ILE A 18 -20.10 5.68 -30.26
C ILE A 18 -21.21 4.68 -30.44
N GLY A 19 -22.32 5.16 -30.92
CA GLY A 19 -23.47 4.36 -31.33
C GLY A 19 -23.35 3.85 -32.77
N LEU A 20 -24.27 2.93 -33.07
CA LEU A 20 -24.73 2.38 -34.35
C LEU A 20 -24.16 1.00 -34.70
N GLY A 21 -24.94 -0.05 -34.46
CA GLY A 21 -25.90 -0.50 -35.49
C GLY A 21 -25.42 -1.79 -36.12
N GLY A 22 -26.21 -2.87 -35.98
CA GLY A 22 -26.10 -4.04 -36.84
C GLY A 22 -26.25 -5.36 -36.10
N CYS A 23 -27.48 -5.88 -36.11
CA CYS A 23 -27.78 -7.28 -35.77
C CYS A 23 -27.09 -8.23 -36.75
N ASP A 24 -26.36 -9.22 -36.27
CA ASP A 24 -26.43 -10.51 -36.94
C ASP A 24 -26.31 -11.65 -35.93
N LYS A 25 -27.20 -12.63 -36.11
CA LYS A 25 -27.35 -13.81 -35.25
C LYS A 25 -26.51 -14.92 -35.86
N SER A 26 -25.51 -15.40 -35.16
CA SER A 26 -25.14 -16.84 -35.15
C SER A 26 -24.04 -17.09 -34.13
N ALA A 27 -24.39 -17.81 -33.06
CA ALA A 27 -23.48 -18.29 -32.05
C ALA A 27 -22.66 -19.48 -32.56
N PRO A 28 -21.47 -19.71 -31.98
CA PRO A 28 -21.35 -20.96 -31.24
C PRO A 28 -20.84 -20.75 -29.80
N ASN A 29 -21.49 -21.49 -28.95
CA ASN A 29 -21.21 -21.84 -27.58
C ASN A 29 -19.71 -21.86 -27.24
N LYS A 30 -19.20 -20.87 -26.52
CA LYS A 30 -17.94 -20.93 -25.81
C LYS A 30 -18.25 -21.10 -24.33
N GLN A 31 -17.86 -22.26 -23.83
CA GLN A 31 -17.80 -22.55 -22.41
C GLN A 31 -17.08 -21.38 -21.70
N GLU A 32 -17.83 -20.68 -20.87
CA GLU A 32 -17.27 -19.75 -19.90
C GLU A 32 -16.44 -20.55 -18.90
N THR A 33 -15.15 -20.50 -19.09
CA THR A 33 -14.20 -20.87 -18.03
C THR A 33 -14.39 -19.80 -16.95
N LYS A 34 -15.14 -20.14 -15.89
CA LYS A 34 -15.16 -19.35 -14.65
C LYS A 34 -13.73 -19.28 -14.15
N VAL A 35 -13.06 -18.18 -14.45
CA VAL A 35 -11.89 -17.76 -13.70
C VAL A 35 -12.44 -17.44 -12.30
N VAL A 36 -12.22 -18.35 -11.37
CA VAL A 36 -12.40 -18.07 -9.94
C VAL A 36 -11.33 -17.06 -9.59
N VAL A 37 -11.64 -15.78 -9.74
CA VAL A 37 -10.92 -14.71 -9.07
C VAL A 37 -11.23 -14.95 -7.59
N GLU A 38 -10.26 -15.48 -6.85
CA GLU A 38 -10.28 -15.37 -5.40
C GLU A 38 -10.41 -13.88 -5.10
N GLN A 39 -11.64 -13.46 -4.81
CA GLN A 39 -11.92 -12.16 -4.22
C GLN A 39 -11.22 -12.16 -2.86
N GLU A 40 -9.99 -11.65 -2.82
CA GLU A 40 -9.35 -11.32 -1.54
C GLU A 40 -10.27 -10.32 -0.85
N ALA A 41 -10.93 -10.84 0.16
CA ALA A 41 -11.77 -10.24 1.17
C ALA A 41 -12.26 -8.80 0.89
N VAL A 42 -13.50 -8.71 0.45
CA VAL A 42 -14.41 -7.59 0.78
C VAL A 42 -14.15 -7.24 2.25
N ALA A 43 -13.95 -5.95 2.54
CA ALA A 43 -13.74 -5.45 3.89
C ALA A 43 -14.75 -6.14 4.82
N GLU A 44 -14.26 -6.97 5.76
CA GLU A 44 -15.11 -7.72 6.67
C GLU A 44 -16.06 -6.75 7.35
N THR A 45 -17.35 -6.96 7.17
CA THR A 45 -18.36 -6.15 7.86
C THR A 45 -18.24 -6.42 9.37
N PRO A 46 -18.31 -5.37 10.20
CA PRO A 46 -18.22 -5.52 11.64
C PRO A 46 -19.18 -6.56 12.17
N THR A 47 -18.68 -7.49 12.98
CA THR A 47 -19.49 -8.48 13.71
C THR A 47 -20.13 -7.86 14.94
N SER A 48 -21.08 -8.54 15.57
CA SER A 48 -21.83 -8.03 16.73
C SER A 48 -20.99 -7.78 17.99
N ASP A 49 -19.74 -8.22 18.01
CA ASP A 49 -18.80 -8.11 19.14
C ASP A 49 -17.86 -6.89 19.04
N ILE A 50 -18.11 -5.99 18.08
CA ILE A 50 -17.31 -4.78 17.92
C ILE A 50 -17.87 -3.62 18.73
N PHE A 51 -17.04 -3.06 19.59
CA PHE A 51 -17.35 -1.81 20.28
C PHE A 51 -17.23 -0.62 19.31
N PHE A 52 -18.27 0.20 19.22
CA PHE A 52 -18.26 1.39 18.38
C PHE A 52 -17.91 2.63 19.17
N TYR A 53 -16.72 3.17 18.93
CA TYR A 53 -16.27 4.44 19.50
C TYR A 53 -16.98 5.61 18.82
N THR A 54 -17.50 6.54 19.61
CA THR A 54 -18.29 7.69 19.13
C THR A 54 -17.73 9.01 19.65
N SER A 55 -18.25 10.10 19.13
CA SER A 55 -17.90 11.45 19.63
C SER A 55 -18.27 11.66 21.12
N GLN A 56 -19.29 10.94 21.64
CA GLN A 56 -19.64 10.99 23.07
C GLN A 56 -18.55 10.32 23.92
N HIS A 57 -18.05 9.14 23.53
CA HIS A 57 -16.95 8.47 24.22
C HIS A 57 -15.69 9.35 24.27
N ARG A 58 -15.42 10.09 23.19
CA ARG A 58 -14.33 11.08 23.15
C ARG A 58 -14.54 12.22 24.15
N ALA A 59 -15.76 12.78 24.20
CA ALA A 59 -16.09 13.84 25.15
C ALA A 59 -15.93 13.38 26.61
N ASP A 60 -16.29 12.14 26.89
CA ASP A 60 -16.17 11.48 28.21
C ASP A 60 -14.74 11.00 28.51
N LYS A 61 -13.78 11.17 27.58
CA LYS A 61 -12.40 10.68 27.68
C LYS A 61 -12.33 9.17 27.96
N TYR A 62 -13.27 8.43 27.40
CA TYR A 62 -13.33 6.98 27.53
C TYR A 62 -12.15 6.31 26.81
N VAL A 63 -11.43 5.44 27.50
CA VAL A 63 -10.38 4.59 26.93
C VAL A 63 -10.94 3.18 26.76
N PRO A 64 -11.09 2.68 25.53
CA PRO A 64 -11.61 1.34 25.30
C PRO A 64 -10.74 0.27 25.97
N THR A 65 -11.39 -0.67 26.63
CA THR A 65 -10.78 -1.90 27.16
C THR A 65 -11.06 -3.11 26.29
N GLU A 66 -11.91 -2.92 25.30
CA GLU A 66 -12.33 -3.93 24.34
C GLU A 66 -11.17 -4.30 23.39
N GLU A 67 -11.16 -5.55 22.96
CA GLU A 67 -10.15 -6.04 22.00
C GLU A 67 -10.44 -5.55 20.56
N LYS A 68 -11.70 -5.30 20.24
CA LYS A 68 -12.15 -4.93 18.89
C LYS A 68 -12.93 -3.62 18.94
N MET A 69 -12.53 -2.67 18.12
CA MET A 69 -13.13 -1.34 18.09
C MET A 69 -13.37 -0.86 16.66
N GLY A 70 -14.56 -0.31 16.42
CA GLY A 70 -14.89 0.45 15.22
C GLY A 70 -15.21 1.89 15.53
N PHE A 71 -15.12 2.78 14.55
CA PHE A 71 -15.50 4.17 14.71
C PHE A 71 -16.92 4.40 14.20
N GLY A 72 -17.76 5.04 15.01
CA GLY A 72 -19.12 5.43 14.62
C GLY A 72 -19.13 6.44 13.46
N SER A 73 -20.25 6.48 12.73
CA SER A 73 -20.40 7.27 11.50
C SER A 73 -20.16 8.78 11.65
N HIS A 74 -20.21 9.31 12.86
CA HIS A 74 -19.97 10.73 13.13
C HIS A 74 -18.50 11.05 13.47
N VAL A 75 -17.63 10.04 13.57
CA VAL A 75 -16.21 10.23 13.85
C VAL A 75 -15.48 10.43 12.53
N GLN A 76 -15.01 11.65 12.30
CA GLN A 76 -14.33 12.04 11.04
C GLN A 76 -12.81 12.06 11.16
N SER A 77 -12.28 12.04 12.37
CA SER A 77 -10.83 12.01 12.63
C SER A 77 -10.54 11.24 13.91
N ILE A 78 -9.33 10.71 14.01
CA ILE A 78 -8.76 10.14 15.23
C ILE A 78 -7.75 11.16 15.75
N ASN A 79 -7.89 11.60 17.01
CA ASN A 79 -7.11 12.71 17.57
C ASN A 79 -5.68 12.28 17.94
N PRO A 80 -4.78 13.26 18.14
CA PRO A 80 -3.42 12.96 18.59
C PRO A 80 -3.40 12.14 19.88
N SER A 81 -2.61 11.06 19.88
CA SER A 81 -2.40 10.17 21.01
C SER A 81 -3.68 9.61 21.66
N GLU A 82 -4.81 9.60 20.96
CA GLU A 82 -6.13 9.26 21.52
C GLU A 82 -6.18 7.84 22.12
N PHE A 83 -5.47 6.89 21.50
CA PHE A 83 -5.38 5.49 21.95
C PHE A 83 -3.95 5.06 22.27
N LYS A 84 -3.05 6.03 22.46
CA LYS A 84 -1.65 5.73 22.75
C LYS A 84 -1.50 4.76 23.90
N ASP A 85 -0.62 3.77 23.72
CA ASP A 85 -0.29 2.73 24.71
C ASP A 85 -1.48 1.83 25.12
N ASN A 86 -2.58 1.80 24.39
CA ASN A 86 -3.68 0.88 24.63
C ASN A 86 -3.23 -0.56 24.33
N LYS A 87 -3.18 -1.39 25.39
CA LYS A 87 -2.73 -2.80 25.30
C LYS A 87 -3.89 -3.79 25.13
N SER A 88 -5.14 -3.32 25.15
CA SER A 88 -6.33 -4.16 24.96
C SER A 88 -6.69 -4.32 23.49
N LEU A 89 -6.49 -3.28 22.68
CA LEU A 89 -6.89 -3.27 21.27
C LEU A 89 -6.08 -4.30 20.46
N ARG A 90 -6.80 -5.19 19.78
CA ARG A 90 -6.26 -6.17 18.81
C ARG A 90 -6.71 -5.88 17.37
N GLU A 91 -7.93 -5.40 17.21
CA GLU A 91 -8.51 -5.11 15.90
C GLU A 91 -9.21 -3.75 15.88
N VAL A 92 -8.97 -2.97 14.83
CA VAL A 92 -9.58 -1.65 14.66
C VAL A 92 -10.19 -1.51 13.27
N TRP A 93 -11.44 -1.04 13.18
CA TRP A 93 -12.11 -0.67 11.94
C TRP A 93 -12.14 0.85 11.79
N VAL A 94 -11.34 1.35 10.86
CA VAL A 94 -11.31 2.77 10.47
C VAL A 94 -12.38 3.00 9.44
N GLY A 95 -13.47 3.65 9.86
CA GLY A 95 -14.65 3.89 9.01
C GLY A 95 -14.37 4.83 7.84
N PRO A 96 -15.24 4.83 6.80
CA PRO A 96 -15.01 5.56 5.55
C PRO A 96 -15.06 7.09 5.72
N GLN A 97 -15.57 7.60 6.83
CA GLN A 97 -15.61 9.03 7.15
C GLN A 97 -14.30 9.56 7.72
N ILE A 98 -13.40 8.67 8.19
CA ILE A 98 -12.13 9.08 8.79
C ILE A 98 -11.13 9.38 7.68
N LYS A 99 -10.77 10.66 7.57
CA LYS A 99 -9.78 11.14 6.58
C LYS A 99 -8.39 11.34 7.18
N HIS A 100 -8.29 11.49 8.49
CA HIS A 100 -7.04 11.76 9.18
C HIS A 100 -6.89 10.88 10.42
N ILE A 101 -5.76 10.19 10.50
CA ILE A 101 -5.30 9.55 11.74
C ILE A 101 -4.18 10.45 12.27
N ALA A 102 -4.41 11.09 13.41
CA ALA A 102 -3.50 12.10 13.92
C ALA A 102 -2.22 11.51 14.53
N GLU A 103 -1.28 12.40 14.86
CA GLU A 103 0.02 12.06 15.43
C GLU A 103 -0.10 11.16 16.65
N GLY A 104 0.64 10.04 16.65
CA GLY A 104 0.70 9.09 17.75
C GLY A 104 -0.62 8.43 18.14
N ALA A 105 -1.68 8.53 17.33
CA ALA A 105 -3.04 8.13 17.69
C ALA A 105 -3.14 6.71 18.27
N PHE A 106 -2.38 5.75 17.74
CA PHE A 106 -2.28 4.36 18.19
C PHE A 106 -0.85 3.98 18.59
N ALA A 107 0.03 4.97 18.83
CA ALA A 107 1.41 4.69 19.18
C ALA A 107 1.49 3.77 20.41
N GLY A 108 2.33 2.73 20.33
CA GLY A 108 2.50 1.78 21.43
C GLY A 108 1.34 0.81 21.66
N CYS A 109 0.34 0.72 20.78
CA CYS A 109 -0.70 -0.32 20.84
C CYS A 109 -0.11 -1.68 20.48
N SER A 110 0.72 -2.23 21.36
CA SER A 110 1.56 -3.41 21.07
C SER A 110 0.77 -4.70 20.84
N SER A 111 -0.51 -4.77 21.23
CA SER A 111 -1.40 -5.89 20.97
C SER A 111 -2.20 -5.76 19.65
N LEU A 112 -2.11 -4.62 18.96
CA LEU A 112 -2.87 -4.36 17.73
C LEU A 112 -2.34 -5.25 16.59
N GLU A 113 -3.20 -6.19 16.15
CA GLU A 113 -2.86 -7.18 15.13
C GLU A 113 -3.36 -6.78 13.75
N LYS A 114 -4.53 -6.10 13.68
CA LYS A 114 -5.19 -5.75 12.41
C LYS A 114 -5.80 -4.35 12.46
N VAL A 115 -5.68 -3.65 11.34
CA VAL A 115 -6.39 -2.40 11.06
C VAL A 115 -7.11 -2.54 9.73
N HIS A 116 -8.43 -2.39 9.77
CA HIS A 116 -9.31 -2.47 8.60
C HIS A 116 -9.67 -1.06 8.14
N PHE A 117 -9.17 -0.64 7.00
CA PHE A 117 -9.53 0.64 6.39
C PHE A 117 -10.73 0.42 5.46
N GLN A 118 -11.89 0.99 5.83
CA GLN A 118 -13.14 0.85 5.07
C GLN A 118 -13.32 1.94 3.99
N GLY A 119 -12.36 2.81 3.85
CA GLY A 119 -12.35 3.91 2.89
C GLY A 119 -10.98 4.49 2.70
N GLU A 120 -10.94 5.52 1.88
CA GLU A 120 -9.75 6.28 1.57
C GLU A 120 -9.38 7.19 2.76
N VAL A 121 -8.19 7.03 3.30
CA VAL A 121 -7.63 7.87 4.35
C VAL A 121 -6.68 8.88 3.70
N ALA A 122 -6.90 10.18 3.89
CA ALA A 122 -6.03 11.18 3.29
C ALA A 122 -4.61 11.14 3.89
N VAL A 123 -4.51 11.11 5.23
CA VAL A 123 -3.21 11.17 5.91
C VAL A 123 -3.19 10.25 7.12
N ILE A 124 -2.15 9.43 7.19
CA ILE A 124 -1.69 8.79 8.43
C ILE A 124 -0.51 9.64 8.91
N ASN A 125 -0.71 10.40 9.99
CA ASN A 125 0.27 11.37 10.49
C ASN A 125 1.46 10.71 11.21
N ASP A 126 2.36 11.55 11.69
CA ASP A 126 3.61 11.16 12.30
C ASP A 126 3.36 10.23 13.51
N GLU A 127 4.14 9.17 13.64
CA GLU A 127 4.07 8.16 14.73
C GLU A 127 2.70 7.48 14.94
N ALA A 128 1.72 7.62 14.04
CA ALA A 128 0.33 7.21 14.26
C ALA A 128 0.18 5.75 14.72
N PHE A 129 0.99 4.82 14.24
CA PHE A 129 1.05 3.41 14.61
C PHE A 129 2.44 2.97 15.07
N ARG A 130 3.26 3.90 15.54
CA ARG A 130 4.60 3.59 16.02
C ARG A 130 4.54 2.51 17.13
N ASP A 131 5.44 1.53 17.07
CA ASP A 131 5.54 0.43 18.05
C ASP A 131 4.27 -0.42 18.19
N CYS A 132 3.40 -0.49 17.18
CA CYS A 132 2.34 -1.49 17.07
C CYS A 132 2.97 -2.84 16.71
N SER A 133 3.69 -3.43 17.64
CA SER A 133 4.62 -4.56 17.41
C SER A 133 3.94 -5.87 16.97
N SER A 134 2.62 -6.01 17.17
CA SER A 134 1.83 -7.18 16.75
C SER A 134 1.15 -7.01 15.38
N LEU A 135 1.20 -5.82 14.76
CA LEU A 135 0.57 -5.55 13.47
C LEU A 135 1.23 -6.40 12.37
N LYS A 136 0.41 -7.19 11.64
CA LYS A 136 0.93 -8.19 10.69
C LYS A 136 0.86 -7.73 9.24
N ASN A 137 -0.25 -7.14 8.85
CA ASN A 137 -0.50 -6.75 7.46
C ASN A 137 -1.08 -5.35 7.40
N LEU A 138 -0.60 -4.57 6.46
CA LEU A 138 -1.13 -3.25 6.14
C LEU A 138 -1.65 -3.27 4.70
N ARG A 139 -2.94 -2.95 4.54
CA ARG A 139 -3.53 -2.62 3.25
C ARG A 139 -4.30 -1.33 3.40
N VAL A 140 -3.86 -0.29 2.75
CA VAL A 140 -4.46 1.04 2.90
C VAL A 140 -4.37 1.82 1.59
N ASP A 141 -5.43 2.55 1.29
CA ASP A 141 -5.43 3.59 0.27
C ASP A 141 -5.31 4.94 0.96
N VAL A 142 -4.17 5.59 0.79
CA VAL A 142 -3.77 6.77 1.54
C VAL A 142 -2.92 7.69 0.65
N TYR A 143 -3.03 9.02 0.84
CA TYR A 143 -2.15 9.95 0.11
C TYR A 143 -0.77 10.09 0.76
N THR A 144 -0.72 10.15 2.09
CA THR A 144 0.55 10.39 2.81
C THR A 144 0.68 9.52 4.04
N ILE A 145 1.88 8.95 4.23
CA ILE A 145 2.32 8.29 5.46
C ILE A 145 3.39 9.16 6.11
N GLY A 146 3.15 9.57 7.35
CA GLY A 146 3.97 10.48 8.14
C GLY A 146 5.30 9.91 8.62
N LEU A 147 6.10 10.74 9.29
CA LEU A 147 7.36 10.36 9.91
C LEU A 147 7.14 9.25 10.93
N ASP A 148 7.96 8.20 10.89
CA ASP A 148 7.92 7.09 11.85
C ASP A 148 6.53 6.46 12.04
N ALA A 149 5.58 6.64 11.10
CA ALA A 149 4.17 6.29 11.28
C ALA A 149 3.94 4.81 11.64
N PHE A 150 4.76 3.89 11.12
CA PHE A 150 4.75 2.45 11.43
C PHE A 150 6.11 1.97 11.96
N ARG A 151 6.97 2.88 12.42
CA ARG A 151 8.26 2.50 12.98
C ARG A 151 8.09 1.51 14.13
N GLY A 152 8.91 0.45 14.17
CA GLY A 152 8.85 -0.55 15.22
C GLY A 152 7.67 -1.53 15.12
N CYS A 153 6.92 -1.55 14.01
CA CYS A 153 5.93 -2.59 13.73
C CYS A 153 6.65 -3.90 13.37
N THR A 154 7.30 -4.51 14.35
CA THR A 154 8.25 -5.62 14.15
C THR A 154 7.63 -6.92 13.62
N SER A 155 6.31 -7.08 13.72
CA SER A 155 5.58 -8.23 13.16
C SER A 155 4.98 -7.94 11.79
N LEU A 156 5.12 -6.73 11.24
CA LEU A 156 4.56 -6.37 9.93
C LEU A 156 5.26 -7.18 8.83
N GLU A 157 4.48 -7.96 8.10
CA GLU A 157 4.97 -8.84 7.02
C GLU A 157 4.69 -8.27 5.64
N THR A 158 3.55 -7.58 5.46
CA THR A 158 3.15 -7.02 4.17
C THR A 158 2.65 -5.60 4.31
N ALA A 159 3.05 -4.74 3.38
CA ALA A 159 2.53 -3.39 3.21
C ALA A 159 2.08 -3.20 1.75
N ARG A 160 0.77 -3.01 1.55
CA ARG A 160 0.16 -2.79 0.24
C ARG A 160 -0.58 -1.46 0.24
N PHE A 161 -0.30 -0.64 -0.73
CA PHE A 161 -0.88 0.69 -0.89
C PHE A 161 -1.77 0.73 -2.12
N GLY A 162 -2.90 1.43 -2.02
CA GLY A 162 -3.78 1.69 -3.15
C GLY A 162 -3.17 2.62 -4.19
N GLU A 163 -3.99 3.08 -5.13
CA GLU A 163 -3.53 3.93 -6.24
C GLU A 163 -3.28 5.39 -5.83
N HIS A 164 -3.72 5.83 -4.64
CA HIS A 164 -3.62 7.22 -4.24
C HIS A 164 -2.37 7.55 -3.42
N ILE A 165 -1.54 6.54 -3.06
CA ILE A 165 -0.32 6.80 -2.29
C ILE A 165 0.62 7.71 -3.06
N TRP A 166 0.99 8.83 -2.44
CA TRP A 166 1.83 9.86 -3.05
C TRP A 166 3.15 10.06 -2.31
N TRP A 167 3.12 10.01 -0.97
CA TRP A 167 4.29 10.32 -0.16
C TRP A 167 4.45 9.38 1.02
N ILE A 168 5.64 8.75 1.14
CA ILE A 168 6.09 8.01 2.33
C ILE A 168 7.26 8.78 2.91
N ARG A 169 7.10 9.24 4.16
CA ARG A 169 8.09 10.08 4.84
C ARG A 169 9.19 9.24 5.51
N ASP A 170 10.19 9.93 6.02
CA ASP A 170 11.37 9.34 6.65
C ASP A 170 10.98 8.46 7.84
N GLY A 171 11.69 7.33 8.02
CA GLY A 171 11.42 6.37 9.08
C GLY A 171 10.05 5.69 9.07
N ALA A 172 9.16 5.99 8.10
CA ALA A 172 7.75 5.56 8.11
C ALA A 172 7.56 4.06 8.40
N PHE A 173 8.45 3.19 7.92
CA PHE A 173 8.50 1.75 8.19
C PHE A 173 9.81 1.34 8.88
N GLY A 174 10.48 2.26 9.55
CA GLY A 174 11.73 1.99 10.23
C GLY A 174 11.64 0.78 11.17
N ASP A 175 12.63 -0.08 11.17
CA ASP A 175 12.70 -1.28 12.01
C ASP A 175 11.54 -2.30 11.84
N CYS A 176 10.80 -2.29 10.75
CA CYS A 176 9.83 -3.33 10.41
C CYS A 176 10.57 -4.59 9.94
N ARG A 177 11.24 -5.27 10.89
CA ARG A 177 12.22 -6.34 10.59
C ARG A 177 11.65 -7.58 9.92
N LYS A 178 10.33 -7.85 10.03
CA LYS A 178 9.66 -8.96 9.35
C LYS A 178 9.01 -8.55 8.02
N LEU A 179 9.10 -7.29 7.61
CA LEU A 179 8.47 -6.80 6.39
C LEU A 179 9.12 -7.47 5.17
N ARG A 180 8.33 -8.30 4.48
CA ARG A 180 8.75 -9.09 3.32
C ARG A 180 8.25 -8.56 2.00
N SER A 181 7.07 -7.95 1.99
CA SER A 181 6.43 -7.47 0.75
C SER A 181 6.00 -6.03 0.90
N VAL A 182 6.48 -5.17 -0.02
CA VAL A 182 6.13 -3.74 -0.10
C VAL A 182 5.65 -3.45 -1.51
N LEU A 183 4.34 -3.32 -1.68
CA LEU A 183 3.74 -3.11 -2.99
C LEU A 183 3.00 -1.78 -3.05
N MET A 184 3.37 -0.97 -4.03
CA MET A 184 2.83 0.36 -4.31
C MET A 184 2.35 0.41 -5.75
N GLY A 185 1.33 1.23 -6.03
CA GLY A 185 0.88 1.51 -7.39
C GLY A 185 1.84 2.44 -8.15
N ILE A 186 1.53 2.65 -9.43
CA ILE A 186 2.35 3.47 -10.35
C ILE A 186 2.36 4.96 -9.99
N THR A 187 1.40 5.44 -9.21
CA THR A 187 1.17 6.86 -8.90
C THR A 187 2.07 7.44 -7.80
N MET A 188 2.85 6.61 -7.11
CA MET A 188 3.77 7.05 -6.05
C MET A 188 4.76 8.11 -6.57
N GLN A 189 4.90 9.22 -5.81
CA GLN A 189 5.77 10.32 -6.23
C GLN A 189 6.96 10.58 -5.30
N LYS A 190 6.84 10.30 -4.01
CA LYS A 190 7.93 10.56 -3.08
C LYS A 190 8.07 9.50 -1.98
N ILE A 191 9.27 8.97 -1.86
CA ILE A 191 9.70 8.14 -0.73
C ILE A 191 10.97 8.78 -0.17
N GLU A 192 11.00 9.06 1.11
CA GLU A 192 12.19 9.61 1.77
C GLU A 192 13.21 8.51 2.09
N ASP A 193 14.49 8.89 2.20
CA ASP A 193 15.60 7.93 2.16
C ASP A 193 15.61 6.91 3.30
N GLY A 194 15.17 7.29 4.51
CA GLY A 194 15.06 6.40 5.68
C GLY A 194 13.74 5.63 5.80
N ALA A 195 12.83 5.76 4.82
CA ALA A 195 11.47 5.20 4.93
C ALA A 195 11.41 3.72 5.30
N PHE A 196 12.38 2.91 4.86
CA PHE A 196 12.49 1.47 5.13
C PHE A 196 13.77 1.08 5.89
N GLU A 197 14.36 2.01 6.64
CA GLU A 197 15.55 1.74 7.43
C GLU A 197 15.33 0.55 8.38
N GLY A 198 16.25 -0.40 8.44
CA GLY A 198 16.13 -1.60 9.28
C GLY A 198 15.16 -2.68 8.78
N CYS A 199 14.50 -2.51 7.63
CA CYS A 199 13.65 -3.53 7.01
C CYS A 199 14.49 -4.59 6.28
N THR A 200 15.17 -5.45 7.01
CA THR A 200 16.17 -6.40 6.45
C THR A 200 15.60 -7.66 5.82
N SER A 201 14.29 -7.84 5.83
CA SER A 201 13.60 -9.05 5.32
C SER A 201 12.86 -8.85 4.01
N ILE A 202 12.96 -7.68 3.34
CA ILE A 202 12.20 -7.41 2.11
C ILE A 202 12.63 -8.38 1.01
N GLU A 203 11.66 -9.16 0.52
CA GLU A 203 11.82 -10.14 -0.55
C GLU A 203 11.07 -9.74 -1.84
N GLU A 204 10.05 -8.89 -1.70
CA GLU A 204 9.16 -8.52 -2.80
C GLU A 204 8.81 -7.04 -2.70
N PHE A 205 9.02 -6.30 -3.79
CA PHE A 205 8.67 -4.88 -3.83
C PHE A 205 8.39 -4.39 -5.26
N SER A 206 7.58 -3.34 -5.35
CA SER A 206 7.33 -2.63 -6.60
C SER A 206 8.15 -1.33 -6.68
N ILE A 207 8.53 -0.96 -7.89
CA ILE A 207 9.24 0.28 -8.21
C ILE A 207 8.34 1.12 -9.10
N PRO A 208 7.70 2.17 -8.56
CA PRO A 208 6.92 3.12 -9.34
C PRO A 208 7.77 3.87 -10.36
N ASN A 209 7.14 4.38 -11.41
CA ASN A 209 7.81 4.97 -12.57
C ASN A 209 8.89 6.01 -12.24
N ASP A 210 8.59 6.93 -11.32
CA ASP A 210 9.51 8.04 -10.98
C ASP A 210 10.65 7.65 -10.02
N PHE A 211 10.65 6.40 -9.50
CA PHE A 211 11.63 5.91 -8.52
C PHE A 211 12.69 4.98 -9.08
N LYS A 212 12.73 4.77 -10.40
CA LYS A 212 13.66 3.86 -11.07
C LYS A 212 15.12 4.01 -10.62
N ASN A 213 15.57 5.23 -10.32
CA ASN A 213 16.96 5.50 -9.90
C ASN A 213 17.17 5.46 -8.37
N ARG A 214 16.14 5.45 -7.55
CA ARG A 214 16.21 5.59 -6.09
C ARG A 214 15.79 4.36 -5.31
N MET A 215 14.76 3.63 -5.79
CA MET A 215 14.14 2.54 -5.02
C MET A 215 15.13 1.44 -4.63
N PHE A 216 16.09 1.10 -5.49
CA PHE A 216 17.12 0.11 -5.17
C PHE A 216 18.05 0.56 -4.02
N GLY A 217 18.17 1.88 -3.77
CA GLY A 217 18.88 2.41 -2.61
C GLY A 217 18.02 2.51 -1.35
N LEU A 218 16.68 2.57 -1.50
CA LEU A 218 15.75 2.67 -0.38
C LEU A 218 15.48 1.31 0.28
N VAL A 219 15.54 0.23 -0.49
CA VAL A 219 15.40 -1.14 0.06
C VAL A 219 16.75 -1.60 0.59
N PRO A 220 16.87 -1.97 1.89
CA PRO A 220 18.14 -2.36 2.48
C PRO A 220 18.87 -3.45 1.70
N SER A 221 20.15 -3.27 1.46
CA SER A 221 21.01 -4.22 0.69
C SER A 221 21.12 -5.61 1.33
N ALA A 222 20.82 -5.73 2.63
CA ALA A 222 20.76 -7.01 3.35
C ALA A 222 19.54 -7.86 2.95
N SER A 223 18.54 -7.26 2.29
CA SER A 223 17.34 -7.96 1.84
C SER A 223 17.67 -8.93 0.71
N LYS A 224 17.03 -10.11 0.73
CA LYS A 224 17.17 -11.13 -0.31
C LYS A 224 15.97 -11.07 -1.24
N TRP A 225 16.07 -10.30 -2.30
CA TRP A 225 14.97 -10.09 -3.24
C TRP A 225 14.60 -11.37 -3.98
N LYS A 226 13.33 -11.64 -4.05
CA LYS A 226 12.75 -12.76 -4.83
C LYS A 226 11.97 -12.24 -6.03
N LYS A 227 11.27 -11.09 -5.86
CA LYS A 227 10.45 -10.49 -6.90
C LYS A 227 10.56 -8.97 -6.86
N VAL A 228 10.79 -8.39 -8.01
CA VAL A 228 10.79 -6.95 -8.22
C VAL A 228 9.83 -6.63 -9.35
N TYR A 229 8.94 -5.67 -9.14
CA TYR A 229 7.97 -5.23 -10.15
C TYR A 229 8.33 -3.81 -10.60
N LEU A 230 8.75 -3.65 -11.85
CA LEU A 230 9.00 -2.34 -12.44
C LEU A 230 7.69 -1.80 -13.02
N LEU A 231 7.13 -0.76 -12.41
CA LEU A 231 5.90 -0.12 -12.85
C LEU A 231 6.28 1.12 -13.67
N SER A 232 6.70 0.94 -14.91
CA SER A 232 7.22 2.00 -15.75
C SER A 232 6.42 2.14 -17.04
N THR A 233 6.25 3.37 -17.50
CA THR A 233 5.64 3.69 -18.80
C THR A 233 6.65 3.76 -19.95
N GLU A 234 7.92 3.53 -19.65
CA GLU A 234 9.02 3.53 -20.62
C GLU A 234 10.11 2.52 -20.23
N TYR A 235 10.90 2.08 -21.21
CA TYR A 235 12.13 1.35 -20.96
C TYR A 235 13.19 2.30 -20.38
N TYR A 236 14.02 1.81 -19.44
CA TYR A 236 15.18 2.54 -18.94
C TYR A 236 16.35 1.59 -18.60
N ALA A 237 17.57 2.14 -18.67
CA ALA A 237 18.77 1.41 -18.32
C ALA A 237 18.84 1.11 -16.81
N MET A 238 19.51 0.03 -16.43
CA MET A 238 19.62 -0.35 -15.02
C MET A 238 20.36 0.73 -14.23
N PRO A 239 19.81 1.18 -13.09
CA PRO A 239 20.46 2.16 -12.24
C PRO A 239 21.78 1.66 -11.66
N LYS A 240 22.79 2.55 -11.52
CA LYS A 240 24.12 2.20 -10.99
C LYS A 240 24.10 1.67 -9.56
N ASN A 241 23.09 2.02 -8.76
CA ASN A 241 22.89 1.55 -7.39
C ASN A 241 22.07 0.26 -7.30
N CYS A 242 21.67 -0.31 -8.43
CA CYS A 242 21.02 -1.62 -8.47
C CYS A 242 22.09 -2.71 -8.41
N THR A 243 21.96 -3.62 -7.45
CA THR A 243 22.76 -4.84 -7.39
C THR A 243 21.86 -6.03 -7.68
N PRO A 244 21.84 -6.54 -8.92
CA PRO A 244 20.96 -7.65 -9.30
C PRO A 244 21.22 -8.90 -8.44
N GLN A 245 20.14 -9.63 -8.15
CA GLN A 245 20.23 -10.88 -7.38
C GLN A 245 19.80 -12.04 -8.25
N LYS A 246 20.71 -12.99 -8.51
CA LYS A 246 20.55 -14.14 -9.44
C LYS A 246 19.30 -15.00 -9.21
N GLY A 247 18.73 -15.01 -8.02
CA GLY A 247 17.50 -15.77 -7.71
C GLY A 247 16.21 -14.94 -7.81
N CYS A 248 16.33 -13.68 -8.23
CA CYS A 248 15.19 -12.75 -8.27
C CYS A 248 14.49 -12.80 -9.64
N THR A 249 13.17 -12.81 -9.64
CA THR A 249 12.35 -12.57 -10.83
C THR A 249 12.05 -11.09 -10.96
N LEU A 250 12.44 -10.50 -12.07
CA LEU A 250 12.09 -9.13 -12.42
C LEU A 250 10.83 -9.14 -13.29
N TYR A 251 9.78 -8.48 -12.86
CA TYR A 251 8.58 -8.27 -13.65
C TYR A 251 8.63 -6.88 -14.30
N VAL A 252 8.43 -6.83 -15.61
CA VAL A 252 8.52 -5.60 -16.40
C VAL A 252 7.26 -5.38 -17.24
N PRO A 253 6.90 -4.14 -17.62
CA PRO A 253 5.75 -3.91 -18.49
C PRO A 253 5.87 -4.73 -19.77
N ASP A 254 4.77 -5.35 -20.18
CA ASP A 254 4.73 -6.28 -21.32
C ASP A 254 5.24 -5.63 -22.61
N ALA A 255 4.95 -4.34 -22.80
CA ALA A 255 5.40 -3.58 -23.97
C ALA A 255 6.93 -3.48 -24.12
N PHE A 256 7.68 -3.62 -23.02
CA PHE A 256 9.14 -3.46 -23.00
C PHE A 256 9.88 -4.76 -22.70
N LEU A 257 9.17 -5.88 -22.57
CA LEU A 257 9.76 -7.18 -22.19
C LEU A 257 10.97 -7.55 -23.04
N ALA A 258 10.84 -7.44 -24.37
CA ALA A 258 11.93 -7.80 -25.30
C ALA A 258 13.17 -6.90 -25.10
N GLN A 259 12.99 -5.63 -24.80
CA GLN A 259 14.09 -4.69 -24.55
C GLN A 259 14.84 -5.03 -23.26
N TYR A 260 14.10 -5.32 -22.16
CA TYR A 260 14.70 -5.75 -20.90
C TYR A 260 15.44 -7.09 -21.03
N GLN A 261 14.88 -8.05 -21.78
CA GLN A 261 15.51 -9.36 -22.03
C GLN A 261 16.73 -9.29 -22.95
N ALA A 262 16.87 -8.24 -23.76
CA ALA A 262 18.04 -8.02 -24.62
C ALA A 262 19.17 -7.24 -23.93
N ASP A 263 18.91 -6.62 -22.79
CA ASP A 263 19.86 -5.78 -22.07
C ASP A 263 20.69 -6.64 -21.08
N ALA A 264 22.02 -6.65 -21.29
CA ALA A 264 22.96 -7.48 -20.54
C ALA A 264 23.01 -7.14 -19.03
N ASP A 265 22.73 -5.89 -18.67
CA ASP A 265 22.69 -5.47 -17.27
C ASP A 265 21.46 -6.03 -16.55
N TRP A 266 20.28 -5.92 -17.15
CA TRP A 266 19.05 -6.48 -16.61
C TRP A 266 19.05 -8.03 -16.60
N MET A 267 19.70 -8.68 -17.55
CA MET A 267 19.84 -10.14 -17.59
C MET A 267 20.66 -10.74 -16.43
N GLN A 268 21.23 -9.91 -15.56
CA GLN A 268 21.87 -10.36 -14.33
C GLN A 268 20.87 -10.78 -13.25
N PHE A 269 19.57 -10.43 -13.38
CA PHE A 269 18.51 -11.02 -12.58
C PHE A 269 18.29 -12.50 -12.95
N GLY A 270 17.63 -13.27 -12.08
CA GLY A 270 17.39 -14.71 -12.31
C GLY A 270 16.44 -14.99 -13.48
N SER A 271 15.42 -14.16 -13.65
CA SER A 271 14.48 -14.21 -14.78
C SER A 271 13.84 -12.87 -15.00
N ILE A 272 13.44 -12.59 -16.24
CA ILE A 272 12.67 -11.40 -16.62
C ILE A 272 11.34 -11.84 -17.21
N GLU A 273 10.24 -11.46 -16.58
CA GLU A 273 8.88 -11.85 -16.89
C GLU A 273 7.98 -10.65 -17.14
N PRO A 274 6.91 -10.77 -17.94
CA PRO A 274 5.97 -9.68 -18.14
C PRO A 274 5.09 -9.46 -16.90
N LEU A 275 4.73 -8.20 -16.62
CA LEU A 275 3.85 -7.83 -15.50
C LEU A 275 2.49 -8.55 -15.55
N SER A 276 1.97 -8.83 -16.74
CA SER A 276 0.70 -9.57 -16.91
C SER A 276 0.72 -10.96 -16.28
N LYS A 277 1.88 -11.60 -16.13
CA LYS A 277 2.05 -12.86 -15.40
C LYS A 277 2.06 -12.69 -13.88
N SER A 278 2.22 -11.48 -13.36
CA SER A 278 2.15 -11.24 -11.93
C SER A 278 0.71 -11.40 -11.42
N LYS A 279 0.54 -11.75 -10.15
CA LYS A 279 -0.80 -11.80 -9.55
C LYS A 279 -1.33 -10.42 -9.15
N TYR A 280 -0.50 -9.39 -9.16
CA TYR A 280 -0.83 -8.09 -8.62
C TYR A 280 -1.08 -7.01 -9.67
N PHE A 281 -0.38 -7.07 -10.80
CA PHE A 281 -0.36 -5.97 -11.76
C PHE A 281 -0.83 -6.40 -13.15
N THR A 282 -1.47 -5.47 -13.88
CA THR A 282 -1.78 -5.59 -15.31
C THR A 282 -0.50 -5.46 -16.14
N ALA A 283 -0.63 -5.61 -17.48
CA ALA A 283 0.49 -5.44 -18.43
C ALA A 283 1.12 -4.04 -18.36
N GLU A 284 0.33 -3.03 -18.00
CA GLU A 284 0.71 -1.61 -17.91
C GLU A 284 1.19 -1.21 -16.51
N GLY A 285 1.04 -2.07 -15.49
CA GLY A 285 1.48 -1.82 -14.12
C GLY A 285 0.42 -1.30 -13.15
N PHE A 286 -0.85 -1.33 -13.53
CA PHE A 286 -1.96 -1.03 -12.60
C PHE A 286 -2.32 -2.25 -11.75
N TRP A 287 -2.97 -2.02 -10.62
CA TRP A 287 -3.52 -3.11 -9.79
C TRP A 287 -4.56 -3.94 -10.55
N LYS A 288 -4.52 -5.27 -10.37
CA LYS A 288 -5.55 -6.19 -10.87
C LYS A 288 -6.78 -6.20 -9.98
#